data_0a9597875261198f9841b18f846074f6
#
_entry.id   0a9597875261198f9841b18f846074f6
#
_cell.length_a   1.000
_cell.length_b   1.000
_cell.length_c   1.000
_cell.angle_alpha   90.00
_cell.angle_beta   90.00
_cell.angle_gamma   90.00
#
_symmetry.space_group_name_H-M   'P 1'
#
loop_
_entity.id
_entity.type
_entity.pdbx_description
1 polymer ?
#
loop_
_entity_poly.entity_id
_entity_poly.type
_entity_poly.pdbx_seq_one_letter_code
_entity_poly.pdbx_strand_id
1 'polypeptide(L)'
;SFSYDKESGKQVLSHINLTIPEGKFTALVGPSGGGKSTIARLIARFWDVGDGKITIGGIDIRNMPLTQLADIVSFVTQDNFLFKQSILDNICMGCPGAAEDEVIAAAKAAQCHEFISELPEGYHTVFGKNGVKLSGGQIQRIAIARAIVKNAPILVLDEATSFSDPENEHLIQQALSELIKGKTVIMIAHRLSTIRDADQILVVDQGRLVQSGTHEELMAQAGRYQDLWNNYTTALNWKFGAGREA
;
A
#
# COMPACT_ATOMS: atom_id res chain seq x y z
N SER A 1 -2.00 1.51 22.04
CA SER A 1 -0.53 1.40 22.21
C SER A 1 -0.02 0.04 21.78
N PHE A 2 1.22 -0.08 21.32
CA PHE A 2 1.77 -1.34 20.80
C PHE A 2 3.29 -1.46 20.97
N SER A 3 3.75 -2.67 21.28
CA SER A 3 5.16 -3.09 21.30
C SER A 3 5.26 -4.48 20.66
N TYR A 4 6.26 -4.70 19.79
CA TYR A 4 6.53 -6.03 19.20
C TYR A 4 7.04 -7.02 20.24
N ASP A 5 7.86 -6.52 21.16
CA ASP A 5 8.39 -7.30 22.28
C ASP A 5 7.96 -6.64 23.59
N LYS A 6 7.16 -7.37 24.35
CA LYS A 6 6.64 -6.91 25.65
C LYS A 6 7.73 -6.86 26.74
N GLU A 7 8.78 -7.66 26.59
CA GLU A 7 9.87 -7.76 27.57
C GLU A 7 10.88 -6.62 27.42
N SER A 8 11.08 -6.13 26.18
CA SER A 8 12.04 -5.03 25.91
C SER A 8 11.58 -3.68 26.44
N GLY A 9 10.30 -3.50 26.81
CA GLY A 9 9.72 -2.23 27.23
C GLY A 9 9.69 -1.15 26.14
N LYS A 10 10.19 -1.44 24.92
CA LYS A 10 10.24 -0.49 23.81
C LYS A 10 8.89 -0.37 23.13
N GLN A 11 8.16 0.69 23.45
CA GLN A 11 6.89 1.01 22.84
C GLN A 11 7.12 1.57 21.42
N VAL A 12 6.46 0.95 20.42
CA VAL A 12 6.54 1.38 19.01
C VAL A 12 5.42 2.37 18.69
N LEU A 13 4.23 2.17 19.26
CA LEU A 13 3.10 3.09 19.12
C LEU A 13 2.57 3.45 20.51
N SER A 14 2.38 4.74 20.75
CA SER A 14 1.92 5.28 22.03
C SER A 14 0.70 6.17 21.82
N HIS A 15 -0.42 5.78 22.45
CA HIS A 15 -1.66 6.57 22.51
C HIS A 15 -2.14 7.02 21.10
N ILE A 16 -2.06 6.15 20.09
CA ILE A 16 -2.61 6.42 18.76
C ILE A 16 -4.14 6.38 18.85
N ASN A 17 -4.77 7.50 18.56
CA ASN A 17 -6.21 7.62 18.38
C ASN A 17 -6.44 8.26 17.01
N LEU A 18 -7.06 7.54 16.08
CA LEU A 18 -7.36 8.02 14.75
C LEU A 18 -8.65 7.38 14.23
N THR A 19 -9.28 8.04 13.29
CA THR A 19 -10.41 7.52 12.53
C THR A 19 -10.12 7.62 11.05
N ILE A 20 -10.39 6.54 10.32
CA ILE A 20 -10.27 6.47 8.85
C ILE A 20 -11.70 6.44 8.31
N PRO A 21 -12.14 7.49 7.59
CA PRO A 21 -13.49 7.54 7.06
C PRO A 21 -13.69 6.52 5.94
N GLU A 22 -14.88 5.93 5.89
CA GLU A 22 -15.27 4.99 4.84
C GLU A 22 -15.25 5.65 3.45
N GLY A 23 -14.80 4.92 2.44
CA GLY A 23 -14.74 5.39 1.06
C GLY A 23 -13.74 6.52 0.81
N LYS A 24 -12.87 6.83 1.78
CA LYS A 24 -11.89 7.92 1.70
C LYS A 24 -10.47 7.41 1.52
N PHE A 25 -9.66 8.26 0.91
CA PHE A 25 -8.22 8.06 0.78
C PHE A 25 -7.49 8.74 1.94
N THR A 26 -6.93 7.93 2.84
CA THR A 26 -6.13 8.38 4.00
C THR A 26 -4.65 8.06 3.77
N ALA A 27 -3.80 9.07 3.87
CA ALA A 27 -2.35 8.92 3.76
C ALA A 27 -1.68 8.92 5.15
N LEU A 28 -0.81 7.93 5.40
CA LEU A 28 0.07 7.90 6.57
C LEU A 28 1.46 8.43 6.16
N VAL A 29 1.89 9.52 6.77
CA VAL A 29 3.18 10.16 6.48
C VAL A 29 4.02 10.33 7.74
N GLY A 30 5.32 10.57 7.58
CA GLY A 30 6.24 10.75 8.70
C GLY A 30 7.60 10.13 8.42
N PRO A 31 8.57 10.32 9.32
CA PRO A 31 9.92 9.79 9.14
C PRO A 31 9.94 8.25 9.14
N SER A 32 11.01 7.67 8.56
CA SER A 32 11.28 6.24 8.67
C SER A 32 11.37 5.83 10.13
N GLY A 33 10.79 4.67 10.47
CA GLY A 33 10.72 4.21 11.87
C GLY A 33 9.67 4.92 12.74
N GLY A 34 8.89 5.88 12.21
CA GLY A 34 7.87 6.61 12.95
C GLY A 34 6.66 5.77 13.39
N GLY A 35 6.47 4.54 12.89
CA GLY A 35 5.38 3.64 13.27
C GLY A 35 4.29 3.43 12.21
N LYS A 36 4.41 4.03 11.02
CA LYS A 36 3.42 3.96 9.94
C LYS A 36 3.08 2.53 9.50
N SER A 37 4.09 1.74 9.12
CA SER A 37 3.90 0.33 8.71
C SER A 37 3.39 -0.54 9.86
N THR A 38 3.70 -0.18 11.10
CA THR A 38 3.14 -0.85 12.28
C THR A 38 1.63 -0.62 12.39
N ILE A 39 1.15 0.62 12.18
CA ILE A 39 -0.28 0.93 12.16
C ILE A 39 -0.98 0.11 11.08
N ALA A 40 -0.44 0.11 9.85
CA ALA A 40 -1.00 -0.65 8.73
C ALA A 40 -1.09 -2.15 9.01
N ARG A 41 -0.03 -2.74 9.57
CA ARG A 41 0.03 -4.16 9.95
C ARG A 41 -0.94 -4.52 11.07
N LEU A 42 -1.17 -3.61 12.02
CA LEU A 42 -2.17 -3.79 13.07
C LEU A 42 -3.61 -3.72 12.54
N ILE A 43 -3.89 -2.87 11.52
CA ILE A 43 -5.19 -2.84 10.85
C ILE A 43 -5.47 -4.18 10.15
N ALA A 44 -4.46 -4.76 9.50
CA ALA A 44 -4.55 -6.09 8.89
C ALA A 44 -4.48 -7.24 9.92
N ARG A 45 -4.33 -6.92 11.21
CA ARG A 45 -4.25 -7.88 12.33
C ARG A 45 -3.12 -8.91 12.17
N PHE A 46 -1.95 -8.48 11.68
CA PHE A 46 -0.74 -9.30 11.74
C PHE A 46 -0.26 -9.46 13.19
N TRP A 47 -0.65 -8.54 14.06
CA TRP A 47 -0.52 -8.59 15.53
C TRP A 47 -1.76 -7.99 16.18
N ASP A 48 -2.08 -8.44 17.37
CA ASP A 48 -3.09 -7.78 18.20
C ASP A 48 -2.50 -6.60 18.97
N VAL A 49 -3.29 -5.54 19.17
CA VAL A 49 -2.86 -4.38 19.96
C VAL A 49 -2.63 -4.77 21.41
N GLY A 50 -1.60 -4.17 22.02
CA GLY A 50 -1.29 -4.40 23.43
C GLY A 50 -2.27 -3.71 24.37
N ASP A 51 -2.68 -2.48 24.02
CA ASP A 51 -3.62 -1.65 24.76
C ASP A 51 -4.51 -0.87 23.80
N GLY A 52 -5.79 -0.73 24.15
CA GLY A 52 -6.80 -0.16 23.28
C GLY A 52 -7.45 -1.20 22.35
N LYS A 53 -8.02 -0.72 21.24
CA LYS A 53 -8.70 -1.54 20.25
C LYS A 53 -8.63 -0.94 18.85
N ILE A 54 -8.79 -1.76 17.84
CA ILE A 54 -9.03 -1.35 16.45
C ILE A 54 -10.42 -1.86 16.07
N THR A 55 -11.24 -1.00 15.50
CA THR A 55 -12.60 -1.35 15.08
C THR A 55 -12.79 -1.10 13.59
N ILE A 56 -13.53 -1.99 12.93
CA ILE A 56 -14.03 -1.82 11.56
C ILE A 56 -15.56 -1.90 11.62
N GLY A 57 -16.24 -0.86 11.15
CA GLY A 57 -17.71 -0.79 11.24
C GLY A 57 -18.23 -0.89 12.70
N GLY A 58 -17.45 -0.39 13.67
CA GLY A 58 -17.79 -0.44 15.10
C GLY A 58 -17.43 -1.76 15.80
N ILE A 59 -17.05 -2.82 15.05
CA ILE A 59 -16.70 -4.14 15.60
C ILE A 59 -15.18 -4.19 15.87
N ASP A 60 -14.78 -4.61 17.06
CA ASP A 60 -13.37 -4.86 17.37
C ASP A 60 -12.84 -6.00 16.50
N ILE A 61 -11.74 -5.76 15.77
CA ILE A 61 -11.17 -6.76 14.85
C ILE A 61 -10.75 -8.06 15.54
N ARG A 62 -10.51 -8.04 16.85
CA ARG A 62 -10.22 -9.25 17.64
C ARG A 62 -11.43 -10.19 17.76
N ASN A 63 -12.65 -9.63 17.63
CA ASN A 63 -13.90 -10.38 17.67
C ASN A 63 -14.34 -10.85 16.27
N MET A 64 -13.60 -10.53 15.21
CA MET A 64 -13.86 -11.01 13.86
C MET A 64 -13.07 -12.30 13.61
N PRO A 65 -13.65 -13.32 12.95
CA PRO A 65 -12.87 -14.41 12.37
C PRO A 65 -11.79 -13.88 11.43
N LEU A 66 -10.58 -14.46 11.46
CA LEU A 66 -9.48 -14.01 10.60
C LEU A 66 -9.82 -14.10 9.10
N THR A 67 -10.61 -15.12 8.71
CA THR A 67 -11.10 -15.26 7.33
C THR A 67 -11.96 -14.06 6.93
N GLN A 68 -12.92 -13.66 7.77
CA GLN A 68 -13.77 -12.49 7.51
C GLN A 68 -12.93 -11.20 7.41
N LEU A 69 -11.97 -11.01 8.31
CA LEU A 69 -11.08 -9.85 8.25
C LEU A 69 -10.22 -9.89 6.98
N ALA A 70 -9.72 -11.07 6.62
CA ALA A 70 -8.96 -11.26 5.39
C ALA A 70 -9.79 -10.97 4.13
N ASP A 71 -11.09 -11.23 4.12
CA ASP A 71 -11.97 -10.91 2.99
C ASP A 71 -12.19 -9.39 2.82
N ILE A 72 -12.27 -8.64 3.93
CA ILE A 72 -12.57 -7.21 3.89
C ILE A 72 -11.34 -6.30 3.85
N VAL A 73 -10.13 -6.79 4.15
CA VAL A 73 -8.88 -6.02 4.11
C VAL A 73 -7.92 -6.63 3.09
N SER A 74 -7.51 -5.86 2.11
CA SER A 74 -6.42 -6.21 1.18
C SER A 74 -5.16 -5.43 1.55
N PHE A 75 -4.01 -6.12 1.55
CA PHE A 75 -2.72 -5.52 1.88
C PHE A 75 -1.75 -5.70 0.70
N VAL A 76 -1.27 -4.59 0.14
CA VAL A 76 -0.26 -4.59 -0.93
C VAL A 76 1.03 -3.99 -0.36
N THR A 77 2.09 -4.79 -0.35
CA THR A 77 3.41 -4.40 0.17
C THR A 77 4.35 -4.00 -0.94
N GLN A 78 5.47 -3.37 -0.58
CA GLN A 78 6.58 -3.11 -1.49
C GLN A 78 7.26 -4.43 -1.92
N ASP A 79 7.47 -5.33 -0.97
CA ASP A 79 8.06 -6.65 -1.20
C ASP A 79 7.01 -7.61 -1.77
N ASN A 80 6.72 -7.43 -3.06
CA ASN A 80 5.78 -8.29 -3.76
C ASN A 80 6.41 -9.65 -4.04
N PHE A 81 5.74 -10.70 -3.62
CA PHE A 81 6.20 -12.07 -3.80
C PHE A 81 5.30 -12.85 -4.75
N LEU A 82 5.90 -13.60 -5.66
CA LEU A 82 5.23 -14.59 -6.49
C LEU A 82 5.67 -15.99 -6.08
N PHE A 83 4.72 -16.90 -5.99
CA PHE A 83 4.96 -18.31 -5.72
C PHE A 83 5.39 -19.03 -7.01
N LYS A 84 6.12 -20.15 -6.87
CA LYS A 84 6.49 -21.04 -7.97
C LYS A 84 5.29 -21.82 -8.50
N GLN A 85 4.35 -21.09 -9.07
CA GLN A 85 3.13 -21.61 -9.68
C GLN A 85 2.81 -20.73 -10.91
N SER A 86 1.74 -21.03 -11.64
CA SER A 86 1.36 -20.26 -12.83
C SER A 86 1.07 -18.79 -12.46
N ILE A 87 1.14 -17.89 -13.43
CA ILE A 87 0.73 -16.49 -13.24
C ILE A 87 -0.76 -16.43 -12.89
N LEU A 88 -1.59 -17.27 -13.54
CA LEU A 88 -3.00 -17.43 -13.23
C LEU A 88 -3.21 -17.73 -11.75
N ASP A 89 -2.57 -18.80 -11.24
CA ASP A 89 -2.70 -19.20 -9.83
C ASP A 89 -2.20 -18.12 -8.88
N ASN A 90 -1.13 -17.40 -9.24
CA ASN A 90 -0.65 -16.27 -8.46
C ASN A 90 -1.67 -15.16 -8.32
N ILE A 91 -2.43 -14.86 -9.37
CA ILE A 91 -3.51 -13.85 -9.32
C ILE A 91 -4.72 -14.39 -8.56
N CYS A 92 -5.12 -15.66 -8.82
CA CYS A 92 -6.24 -16.33 -8.15
C CYS A 92 -6.07 -16.44 -6.63
N MET A 93 -4.85 -16.30 -6.09
CA MET A 93 -4.66 -16.21 -4.63
C MET A 93 -5.45 -15.06 -3.98
N GLY A 94 -5.79 -14.02 -4.73
CA GLY A 94 -6.64 -12.93 -4.25
C GLY A 94 -8.09 -13.37 -4.02
N CYS A 95 -8.60 -14.26 -4.89
CA CYS A 95 -9.94 -14.83 -4.81
C CYS A 95 -9.87 -16.29 -5.29
N PRO A 96 -9.69 -17.27 -4.38
CA PRO A 96 -9.69 -18.68 -4.74
C PRO A 96 -11.01 -19.07 -5.42
N GLY A 97 -10.92 -19.61 -6.63
CA GLY A 97 -12.09 -19.99 -7.43
C GLY A 97 -12.59 -18.89 -8.39
N ALA A 98 -11.88 -17.75 -8.50
CA ALA A 98 -12.16 -16.78 -9.56
C ALA A 98 -12.06 -17.44 -10.95
N ALA A 99 -12.99 -17.10 -11.84
CA ALA A 99 -12.97 -17.57 -13.20
C ALA A 99 -11.81 -16.94 -13.99
N GLU A 100 -11.31 -17.62 -15.02
CA GLU A 100 -10.14 -17.14 -15.78
C GLU A 100 -10.41 -15.79 -16.46
N ASP A 101 -11.62 -15.53 -16.91
CA ASP A 101 -12.03 -14.24 -17.47
C ASP A 101 -12.00 -13.11 -16.44
N GLU A 102 -12.33 -13.37 -15.17
CA GLU A 102 -12.20 -12.40 -14.07
C GLU A 102 -10.73 -12.08 -13.79
N VAL A 103 -9.87 -13.10 -13.82
CA VAL A 103 -8.41 -12.94 -13.67
C VAL A 103 -7.84 -12.12 -14.82
N ILE A 104 -8.24 -12.38 -16.07
CA ILE A 104 -7.83 -11.63 -17.25
C ILE A 104 -8.31 -10.17 -17.15
N ALA A 105 -9.54 -9.93 -16.71
CA ALA A 105 -10.06 -8.58 -16.50
C ALA A 105 -9.25 -7.81 -15.43
N ALA A 106 -8.93 -8.46 -14.32
CA ALA A 106 -8.09 -7.89 -13.28
C ALA A 106 -6.65 -7.60 -13.77
N ALA A 107 -6.10 -8.47 -14.59
CA ALA A 107 -4.78 -8.31 -15.20
C ALA A 107 -4.74 -7.12 -16.19
N LYS A 108 -5.80 -6.91 -16.96
CA LYS A 108 -5.95 -5.74 -17.84
C LYS A 108 -6.01 -4.46 -17.03
N ALA A 109 -6.83 -4.41 -15.98
CA ALA A 109 -6.93 -3.28 -15.07
C ALA A 109 -5.60 -2.97 -14.36
N ALA A 110 -4.82 -4.01 -14.03
CA ALA A 110 -3.49 -3.90 -13.42
C ALA A 110 -2.37 -3.64 -14.44
N GLN A 111 -2.66 -3.39 -15.72
CA GLN A 111 -1.66 -3.13 -16.76
C GLN A 111 -0.62 -4.26 -16.91
N CYS A 112 -1.05 -5.52 -16.69
CA CYS A 112 -0.14 -6.68 -16.80
C CYS A 112 -0.55 -7.72 -17.85
N HIS A 113 -1.73 -7.58 -18.47
CA HIS A 113 -2.23 -8.52 -19.47
C HIS A 113 -1.29 -8.67 -20.68
N GLU A 114 -0.77 -7.57 -21.21
CA GLU A 114 0.05 -7.57 -22.43
C GLU A 114 1.30 -8.42 -22.24
N PHE A 115 2.13 -8.08 -21.25
CA PHE A 115 3.37 -8.82 -21.01
C PHE A 115 3.11 -10.29 -20.58
N ILE A 116 1.99 -10.57 -19.87
CA ILE A 116 1.64 -11.97 -19.55
C ILE A 116 1.33 -12.75 -20.82
N SER A 117 0.60 -12.16 -21.76
CA SER A 117 0.25 -12.80 -23.04
C SER A 117 1.45 -13.08 -23.93
N GLU A 118 2.55 -12.35 -23.78
CA GLU A 118 3.83 -12.55 -24.48
C GLU A 118 4.69 -13.64 -23.85
N LEU A 119 4.37 -14.13 -22.65
CA LEU A 119 5.09 -15.24 -22.02
C LEU A 119 4.85 -16.55 -22.80
N PRO A 120 5.79 -17.51 -22.75
CA PRO A 120 5.72 -18.74 -23.56
C PRO A 120 4.42 -19.54 -23.43
N GLU A 121 3.84 -19.58 -22.22
CA GLU A 121 2.59 -20.28 -21.91
C GLU A 121 1.51 -19.27 -21.41
N GLY A 122 1.66 -17.98 -21.72
CA GLY A 122 0.76 -16.92 -21.27
C GLY A 122 0.50 -16.97 -19.75
N TYR A 123 -0.77 -16.97 -19.35
CA TYR A 123 -1.19 -17.06 -17.94
C TYR A 123 -0.77 -18.36 -17.24
N HIS A 124 -0.55 -19.44 -18.00
CA HIS A 124 -0.11 -20.74 -17.48
C HIS A 124 1.42 -20.83 -17.29
N THR A 125 2.15 -19.79 -17.66
CA THR A 125 3.60 -19.72 -17.44
C THR A 125 3.90 -19.80 -15.94
N VAL A 126 4.77 -20.76 -15.56
CA VAL A 126 5.19 -20.96 -14.16
C VAL A 126 6.36 -20.02 -13.84
N PHE A 127 6.16 -19.14 -12.84
CA PHE A 127 7.19 -18.21 -12.40
C PHE A 127 8.44 -18.94 -11.87
N GLY A 128 9.62 -18.48 -12.29
CA GLY A 128 10.91 -19.05 -11.89
C GLY A 128 11.26 -20.40 -12.51
N LYS A 129 10.43 -20.96 -13.41
CA LYS A 129 10.71 -22.17 -14.18
C LYS A 129 11.34 -21.80 -15.53
N ASN A 130 12.27 -22.62 -16.01
CA ASN A 130 12.91 -22.47 -17.33
C ASN A 130 13.52 -21.09 -17.58
N GLY A 131 13.98 -20.41 -16.53
CA GLY A 131 14.62 -19.09 -16.67
C GLY A 131 13.66 -17.91 -16.85
N VAL A 132 12.34 -18.11 -16.78
CA VAL A 132 11.37 -17.00 -16.83
C VAL A 132 11.58 -16.10 -15.62
N LYS A 133 11.99 -14.87 -15.90
CA LYS A 133 12.20 -13.82 -14.91
C LYS A 133 11.29 -12.65 -15.24
N LEU A 134 10.67 -12.08 -14.22
CA LEU A 134 9.88 -10.88 -14.32
C LEU A 134 10.63 -9.73 -13.66
N SER A 135 10.46 -8.51 -14.20
CA SER A 135 10.98 -7.31 -13.57
C SER A 135 10.22 -7.01 -12.27
N GLY A 136 10.81 -6.20 -11.39
CA GLY A 136 10.13 -5.78 -10.16
C GLY A 136 8.78 -5.09 -10.42
N GLY A 137 8.69 -4.25 -11.46
CA GLY A 137 7.44 -3.61 -11.88
C GLY A 137 6.39 -4.58 -12.42
N GLN A 138 6.80 -5.65 -13.14
CA GLN A 138 5.90 -6.71 -13.58
C GLN A 138 5.35 -7.51 -12.40
N ILE A 139 6.20 -7.88 -11.45
CA ILE A 139 5.80 -8.58 -10.21
C ILE A 139 4.80 -7.74 -9.42
N GLN A 140 5.04 -6.43 -9.32
CA GLN A 140 4.13 -5.53 -8.61
C GLN A 140 2.77 -5.43 -9.30
N ARG A 141 2.72 -5.29 -10.62
CA ARG A 141 1.44 -5.26 -11.35
C ARG A 141 0.65 -6.56 -11.20
N ILE A 142 1.31 -7.71 -11.13
CA ILE A 142 0.66 -8.98 -10.79
C ILE A 142 0.10 -8.94 -9.34
N ALA A 143 0.84 -8.37 -8.38
CA ALA A 143 0.34 -8.23 -7.02
C ALA A 143 -0.86 -7.25 -6.94
N ILE A 144 -0.87 -6.20 -7.77
CA ILE A 144 -2.03 -5.31 -7.91
C ILE A 144 -3.22 -6.06 -8.55
N ALA A 145 -3.01 -6.89 -9.59
CA ALA A 145 -4.05 -7.74 -10.18
C ALA A 145 -4.65 -8.69 -9.13
N ARG A 146 -3.82 -9.28 -8.26
CA ARG A 146 -4.27 -10.08 -7.11
C ARG A 146 -5.18 -9.29 -6.16
N ALA A 147 -4.86 -8.03 -5.89
CA ALA A 147 -5.67 -7.16 -5.04
C ALA A 147 -6.97 -6.72 -5.74
N ILE A 148 -6.95 -6.52 -7.07
CA ILE A 148 -8.13 -6.19 -7.88
C ILE A 148 -9.12 -7.36 -7.88
N VAL A 149 -8.67 -8.58 -8.18
CA VAL A 149 -9.54 -9.77 -8.21
C VAL A 149 -10.13 -10.06 -6.84
N LYS A 150 -9.38 -9.81 -5.76
CA LYS A 150 -9.87 -9.91 -4.38
C LYS A 150 -11.00 -8.94 -4.08
N ASN A 151 -10.96 -7.76 -4.63
CA ASN A 151 -11.95 -6.70 -4.51
C ASN A 151 -12.38 -6.35 -3.07
N ALA A 152 -11.46 -6.41 -2.11
CA ALA A 152 -11.74 -6.05 -0.72
C ALA A 152 -12.12 -4.56 -0.57
N PRO A 153 -13.08 -4.19 0.31
CA PRO A 153 -13.53 -2.81 0.50
C PRO A 153 -12.49 -1.91 1.19
N ILE A 154 -11.56 -2.49 1.94
CA ILE A 154 -10.49 -1.76 2.62
C ILE A 154 -9.16 -2.16 1.99
N LEU A 155 -8.39 -1.17 1.57
CA LEU A 155 -7.10 -1.36 0.92
C LEU A 155 -5.99 -0.69 1.73
N VAL A 156 -4.99 -1.45 2.11
CA VAL A 156 -3.76 -0.96 2.74
C VAL A 156 -2.62 -1.08 1.74
N LEU A 157 -1.99 0.05 1.42
CA LEU A 157 -0.86 0.15 0.50
C LEU A 157 0.39 0.57 1.28
N ASP A 158 1.40 -0.30 1.34
CA ASP A 158 2.69 0.02 1.97
C ASP A 158 3.76 0.14 0.87
N GLU A 159 4.26 1.37 0.64
CA GLU A 159 5.31 1.69 -0.35
C GLU A 159 5.06 1.21 -1.80
N ALA A 160 3.84 1.22 -2.27
CA ALA A 160 3.48 0.67 -3.58
C ALA A 160 4.12 1.37 -4.81
N THR A 161 5.04 2.35 -4.66
CA THR A 161 5.49 3.23 -5.75
C THR A 161 7.01 3.42 -5.88
N SER A 162 7.85 2.52 -5.33
CA SER A 162 9.31 2.70 -5.31
C SER A 162 10.01 2.04 -6.50
N PHE A 163 9.89 2.58 -7.74
CA PHE A 163 10.64 2.10 -8.90
C PHE A 163 11.47 3.20 -9.56
N SER A 164 12.60 2.77 -10.14
CA SER A 164 13.57 3.68 -10.79
C SER A 164 13.29 3.89 -12.28
N ASP A 165 12.35 3.15 -12.87
CA ASP A 165 12.00 3.19 -14.28
C ASP A 165 10.69 3.98 -14.48
N PRO A 166 10.73 5.15 -15.19
CA PRO A 166 9.57 6.01 -15.38
C PRO A 166 8.40 5.36 -16.12
N GLU A 167 8.65 4.46 -17.07
CA GLU A 167 7.61 3.78 -17.84
C GLU A 167 6.84 2.79 -16.96
N ASN A 168 7.55 1.98 -16.19
CA ASN A 168 6.94 1.09 -15.21
C ASN A 168 6.19 1.87 -14.11
N GLU A 169 6.71 3.02 -13.69
CA GLU A 169 6.04 3.88 -12.71
C GLU A 169 4.67 4.34 -13.22
N HIS A 170 4.58 4.80 -14.47
CA HIS A 170 3.31 5.24 -15.06
C HIS A 170 2.27 4.10 -15.09
N LEU A 171 2.64 2.92 -15.55
CA LEU A 171 1.75 1.75 -15.60
C LEU A 171 1.29 1.31 -14.20
N ILE A 172 2.17 1.36 -13.20
CA ILE A 172 1.82 1.07 -11.81
C ILE A 172 0.84 2.12 -11.25
N GLN A 173 1.03 3.40 -11.56
CA GLN A 173 0.09 4.46 -11.15
C GLN A 173 -1.30 4.26 -11.77
N GLN A 174 -1.38 3.89 -13.05
CA GLN A 174 -2.64 3.55 -13.69
C GLN A 174 -3.31 2.35 -13.00
N ALA A 175 -2.57 1.28 -12.72
CA ALA A 175 -3.06 0.10 -12.04
C ALA A 175 -3.56 0.41 -10.61
N LEU A 176 -2.83 1.24 -9.86
CA LEU A 176 -3.24 1.70 -8.53
C LEU A 176 -4.49 2.57 -8.60
N SER A 177 -4.60 3.45 -9.60
CA SER A 177 -5.79 4.29 -9.79
C SER A 177 -7.05 3.45 -10.03
N GLU A 178 -6.94 2.32 -10.75
CA GLU A 178 -8.07 1.38 -10.90
C GLU A 178 -8.36 0.63 -9.59
N LEU A 179 -7.33 0.20 -8.87
CA LEU A 179 -7.46 -0.55 -7.63
C LEU A 179 -8.18 0.24 -6.53
N ILE A 180 -7.93 1.55 -6.40
CA ILE A 180 -8.45 2.38 -5.29
C ILE A 180 -9.90 2.82 -5.47
N LYS A 181 -10.46 2.72 -6.68
CA LYS A 181 -11.82 3.22 -6.98
C LYS A 181 -12.87 2.64 -6.05
N GLY A 182 -13.63 3.52 -5.37
CA GLY A 182 -14.75 3.14 -4.52
C GLY A 182 -14.37 2.42 -3.22
N LYS A 183 -13.11 2.47 -2.81
CA LYS A 183 -12.59 1.76 -1.63
C LYS A 183 -12.18 2.73 -0.52
N THR A 184 -12.13 2.21 0.70
CA THR A 184 -11.43 2.87 1.81
C THR A 184 -9.94 2.56 1.67
N VAL A 185 -9.13 3.58 1.44
CA VAL A 185 -7.71 3.42 1.15
C VAL A 185 -6.84 3.99 2.27
N ILE A 186 -5.88 3.20 2.71
CA ILE A 186 -4.85 3.60 3.65
C ILE A 186 -3.51 3.43 2.96
N MET A 187 -2.83 4.53 2.66
CA MET A 187 -1.55 4.50 1.95
C MET A 187 -0.42 4.99 2.86
N ILE A 188 0.61 4.17 3.02
CA ILE A 188 1.88 4.63 3.58
C ILE A 188 2.67 5.24 2.45
N ALA A 189 2.87 6.56 2.52
CA ALA A 189 3.52 7.28 1.45
C ALA A 189 4.96 7.64 1.81
N HIS A 190 5.87 7.28 0.92
CA HIS A 190 7.26 7.75 0.92
C HIS A 190 7.49 8.89 -0.08
N ARG A 191 6.58 9.04 -1.06
CA ARG A 191 6.57 10.17 -2.00
C ARG A 191 5.40 11.10 -1.69
N LEU A 192 5.70 12.29 -1.21
CA LEU A 192 4.67 13.26 -0.83
C LEU A 192 3.81 13.75 -2.01
N SER A 193 4.29 13.63 -3.26
CA SER A 193 3.49 13.96 -4.45
C SER A 193 2.23 13.12 -4.60
N THR A 194 2.23 11.87 -4.12
CA THR A 194 1.08 10.95 -4.25
C THR A 194 -0.03 11.19 -3.24
N ILE A 195 0.22 12.02 -2.23
CA ILE A 195 -0.71 12.24 -1.12
C ILE A 195 -1.35 13.62 -1.09
N ARG A 196 -0.99 14.49 -2.04
CA ARG A 196 -1.53 15.85 -2.12
C ARG A 196 -3.06 15.84 -2.19
N ASP A 197 -3.62 14.89 -2.93
CA ASP A 197 -5.05 14.77 -3.18
C ASP A 197 -5.72 13.78 -2.19
N ALA A 198 -5.04 13.42 -1.09
CA ALA A 198 -5.63 12.58 -0.05
C ALA A 198 -6.74 13.35 0.70
N ASP A 199 -7.87 12.68 0.95
CA ASP A 199 -8.96 13.23 1.75
C ASP A 199 -8.51 13.51 3.20
N GLN A 200 -7.55 12.74 3.69
CA GLN A 200 -6.99 12.88 5.03
C GLN A 200 -5.51 12.49 5.03
N ILE A 201 -4.70 13.27 5.71
CA ILE A 201 -3.28 12.99 5.95
C ILE A 201 -3.08 12.87 7.46
N LEU A 202 -2.47 11.77 7.88
CA LEU A 202 -2.14 11.47 9.26
C LEU A 202 -0.62 11.47 9.41
N VAL A 203 -0.09 12.43 10.16
CA VAL A 203 1.37 12.56 10.39
C VAL A 203 1.75 11.79 11.63
N VAL A 204 2.55 10.74 11.44
CA VAL A 204 3.02 9.85 12.51
C VAL A 204 4.50 10.06 12.73
N ASP A 205 4.87 10.46 13.94
CA ASP A 205 6.25 10.64 14.36
C ASP A 205 6.49 10.03 15.74
N GLN A 206 7.59 9.31 15.90
CA GLN A 206 7.97 8.65 17.16
C GLN A 206 6.83 7.85 17.81
N GLY A 207 6.07 7.12 17.00
CA GLY A 207 4.97 6.29 17.46
C GLY A 207 3.72 7.05 17.90
N ARG A 208 3.58 8.34 17.58
CA ARG A 208 2.44 9.18 17.92
C ARG A 208 1.83 9.84 16.70
N LEU A 209 0.52 10.06 16.72
CA LEU A 209 -0.13 10.93 15.75
C LEU A 209 0.13 12.37 16.18
N VAL A 210 0.86 13.13 15.36
CA VAL A 210 1.28 14.51 15.70
C VAL A 210 0.48 15.57 14.96
N GLN A 211 -0.03 15.28 13.76
CA GLN A 211 -0.90 16.17 12.99
C GLN A 211 -1.88 15.35 12.16
N SER A 212 -3.04 15.92 11.83
CA SER A 212 -4.07 15.33 10.98
C SER A 212 -4.82 16.45 10.26
N GLY A 213 -5.10 16.29 8.95
CA GLY A 213 -5.84 17.25 8.13
C GLY A 213 -5.67 16.96 6.64
N THR A 214 -6.14 17.86 5.78
CA THR A 214 -5.85 17.88 4.35
C THR A 214 -4.47 18.48 4.08
N HIS A 215 -4.00 18.38 2.84
CA HIS A 215 -2.74 19.02 2.43
C HIS A 215 -2.74 20.53 2.72
N GLU A 216 -3.80 21.22 2.33
CA GLU A 216 -3.94 22.67 2.48
C GLU A 216 -3.94 23.08 3.97
N GLU A 217 -4.70 22.38 4.80
CA GLU A 217 -4.77 22.63 6.24
C GLU A 217 -3.41 22.44 6.92
N LEU A 218 -2.70 21.36 6.56
CA LEU A 218 -1.39 21.05 7.15
C LEU A 218 -0.27 21.96 6.63
N MET A 219 -0.37 22.45 5.41
CA MET A 219 0.58 23.44 4.87
C MET A 219 0.36 24.85 5.45
N ALA A 220 -0.87 25.16 5.87
CA ALA A 220 -1.19 26.45 6.51
C ALA A 220 -0.70 26.53 7.98
N GLN A 221 -0.31 25.41 8.58
CA GLN A 221 0.14 25.32 9.97
C GLN A 221 1.62 24.92 10.02
N ALA A 222 2.41 25.68 10.80
CA ALA A 222 3.79 25.26 11.07
C ALA A 222 3.78 23.92 11.82
N GLY A 223 4.55 22.94 11.33
CA GLY A 223 4.60 21.62 11.94
C GLY A 223 5.32 20.58 11.09
N ARG A 224 5.28 19.35 11.59
CA ARG A 224 6.04 18.23 11.02
C ARG A 224 5.72 17.96 9.54
N TYR A 225 4.46 18.13 9.13
CA TYR A 225 4.06 17.96 7.74
C TYR A 225 4.75 18.96 6.81
N GLN A 226 4.75 20.24 7.19
CA GLN A 226 5.38 21.31 6.41
C GLN A 226 6.89 21.08 6.29
N ASP A 227 7.56 20.62 7.37
CA ASP A 227 8.98 20.26 7.32
C ASP A 227 9.26 19.11 6.34
N LEU A 228 8.43 18.06 6.39
CA LEU A 228 8.55 16.91 5.47
C LEU A 228 8.33 17.35 4.02
N TRP A 229 7.34 18.18 3.76
CA TRP A 229 7.03 18.70 2.43
C TRP A 229 8.15 19.57 1.87
N ASN A 230 8.67 20.50 2.67
CA ASN A 230 9.77 21.38 2.27
C ASN A 230 11.05 20.60 1.98
N ASN A 231 11.38 19.61 2.81
CA ASN A 231 12.53 18.73 2.56
C ASN A 231 12.38 17.94 1.27
N TYR A 232 11.17 17.43 0.99
CA TYR A 232 10.87 16.68 -0.24
C TYR A 232 11.00 17.58 -1.49
N THR A 233 10.41 18.78 -1.47
CA THR A 233 10.46 19.72 -2.61
C THR A 233 11.89 20.22 -2.86
N THR A 234 12.66 20.46 -1.80
CA THR A 234 14.08 20.81 -1.91
C THR A 234 14.89 19.69 -2.56
N ALA A 235 14.67 18.43 -2.18
CA ALA A 235 15.33 17.28 -2.76
C ALA A 235 14.97 17.04 -4.23
N LEU A 236 13.72 17.32 -4.63
CA LEU A 236 13.29 17.29 -6.04
C LEU A 236 13.99 18.35 -6.85
N ASN A 237 14.02 19.60 -6.38
CA ASN A 237 14.67 20.72 -7.07
C ASN A 237 16.17 20.46 -7.26
N TRP A 238 16.82 19.81 -6.31
CA TRP A 238 18.24 19.41 -6.43
C TRP A 238 18.46 18.37 -7.54
N LYS A 239 17.57 17.38 -7.66
CA LYS A 239 17.65 16.35 -8.72
C LYS A 239 17.44 16.94 -10.13
N PHE A 240 16.58 17.95 -10.27
CA PHE A 240 16.29 18.58 -11.55
C PHE A 240 17.17 19.81 -11.86
N GLY A 241 17.80 20.42 -10.83
CA GLY A 241 18.70 21.57 -11.00
C GLY A 241 20.12 21.18 -11.38
N ALA A 242 20.60 20.02 -10.95
CA ALA A 242 21.95 19.52 -11.27
C ALA A 242 22.13 19.06 -12.74
N GLY A 243 21.07 19.06 -13.55
CA GLY A 243 21.10 18.71 -14.98
C GLY A 243 21.19 19.90 -15.94
N ARG A 244 21.37 21.13 -15.44
CA ARG A 244 21.44 22.35 -16.28
C ARG A 244 22.81 23.02 -16.36
N GLU A 245 23.83 22.44 -15.75
CA GLU A 245 25.23 22.87 -15.88
C GLU A 245 26.09 21.70 -16.37
N ALA A 246 25.98 21.34 -17.66
CA ALA A 246 26.96 20.57 -18.41
C ALA A 246 26.81 20.88 -19.90
#